data_3d523e952b3dbb84196c9a474b18fa12
#
_entry.id   3d523e952b3dbb84196c9a474b18fa12
#
_cell.length_a   1.000
_cell.length_b   1.000
_cell.length_c   1.000
_cell.angle_alpha   90.00
_cell.angle_beta   90.00
_cell.angle_gamma   90.00
#
_symmetry.space_group_name_H-M   'P 1'
#
loop_
_entity.id
_entity.type
_entity.pdbx_description
1 polymer ?
#
loop_
_entity_poly.entity_id
_entity_poly.type
_entity_poly.pdbx_seq_one_letter_code
_entity_poly.pdbx_strand_id
1 'polypeptide(L)'
;MAKSLMRPVARPIRLDGLSPVEVAGQLRHLDGLVFFDTAGNLPSGGSRPVSVIAARPQQVLRGNIHGAGDLEALRSALAASPLVAGDQGFPCGGLCGWIDYEGDFVFGDYPEMLVYSHRDGSWWETGQLSEQLRINAGTAEISDFTPLTRREQFTHGVARIKEWIAAGHIYQANLSHAFAAEVSGDLFSLYETLREASPAPMAAYLALDGREILSSSPETFLKISGRGIETRPIKGTRPRFADTDEDRRSAYELQTSAKEISELVMITDLLRNDLGQVCEFGSVEVAEMLQLETFEQVHHLVSTVTGTLRPEIDAPSAIAACFPGGSITGAPKKRAMEIIQELEQAPRGVYCGAIGWLGYNGESSLNIAIRTLVRRGDQLVYQVGAGIVADSDPDKEYEETLHKAAGIRLAVERWQNTSPQTR
;
A
#
# COMPACT_ATOMS: atom_id res chain seq x y z
N MET A 1 5.38 42.99 -8.21
CA MET A 1 6.69 42.31 -8.31
C MET A 1 6.51 40.91 -7.75
N ALA A 2 6.25 39.93 -8.59
CA ALA A 2 6.18 38.53 -8.18
C ALA A 2 7.61 38.10 -7.86
N LYS A 3 7.87 37.74 -6.59
CA LYS A 3 9.08 37.03 -6.21
C LYS A 3 9.07 35.73 -7.02
N SER A 4 10.00 35.60 -7.97
CA SER A 4 10.33 34.28 -8.54
C SER A 4 10.75 33.40 -7.38
N LEU A 5 9.83 32.56 -6.91
CA LEU A 5 10.14 31.47 -5.98
C LEU A 5 11.08 30.53 -6.75
N MET A 6 12.37 30.62 -6.45
CA MET A 6 13.32 29.59 -6.86
C MET A 6 12.78 28.26 -6.33
N ARG A 7 12.52 27.35 -7.24
CA ARG A 7 11.97 26.03 -6.95
C ARG A 7 12.98 25.22 -6.16
N PRO A 8 12.57 24.55 -5.09
CA PRO A 8 13.48 23.70 -4.35
C PRO A 8 13.92 22.54 -5.26
N VAL A 9 15.21 22.43 -5.49
CA VAL A 9 15.84 21.29 -6.16
C VAL A 9 16.28 20.33 -5.07
N ALA A 10 16.03 19.05 -5.25
CA ALA A 10 16.55 18.04 -4.33
C ALA A 10 18.09 18.10 -4.32
N ARG A 11 18.66 18.19 -3.13
CA ARG A 11 20.11 18.24 -2.90
C ARG A 11 20.54 17.02 -2.08
N PRO A 12 21.74 16.46 -2.34
CA PRO A 12 22.29 15.45 -1.46
C PRO A 12 22.62 16.06 -0.10
N ILE A 13 22.31 15.33 0.96
CA ILE A 13 22.61 15.68 2.35
C ILE A 13 23.30 14.51 3.06
N ARG A 14 23.85 14.79 4.25
CA ARG A 14 24.42 13.73 5.12
C ARG A 14 23.58 13.62 6.39
N LEU A 15 23.07 12.43 6.65
CA LEU A 15 22.45 12.04 7.91
C LEU A 15 23.19 10.79 8.38
N ASP A 16 24.46 11.01 8.81
CA ASP A 16 25.39 9.93 9.09
C ASP A 16 24.86 8.99 10.19
N GLY A 17 24.78 7.70 9.89
CA GLY A 17 24.36 6.64 10.81
C GLY A 17 22.87 6.53 11.07
N LEU A 18 22.02 7.39 10.49
CA LEU A 18 20.57 7.32 10.67
C LEU A 18 19.90 6.51 9.54
N SER A 19 19.13 5.52 9.92
CA SER A 19 18.23 4.80 9.02
C SER A 19 16.96 5.61 8.71
N PRO A 20 16.24 5.31 7.62
CA PRO A 20 14.98 6.00 7.29
C PRO A 20 13.94 5.98 8.41
N VAL A 21 13.80 4.88 9.15
CA VAL A 21 12.82 4.79 10.23
C VAL A 21 13.24 5.63 11.43
N GLU A 22 14.53 5.73 11.75
CA GLU A 22 15.01 6.62 12.82
C GLU A 22 14.80 8.09 12.47
N VAL A 23 15.02 8.46 11.20
CA VAL A 23 14.74 9.83 10.72
C VAL A 23 13.24 10.14 10.81
N ALA A 24 12.38 9.24 10.36
CA ALA A 24 10.93 9.40 10.47
C ALA A 24 10.50 9.50 11.94
N GLY A 25 11.04 8.66 12.83
CA GLY A 25 10.79 8.70 14.27
C GLY A 25 11.21 10.03 14.92
N GLN A 26 12.28 10.64 14.46
CA GLN A 26 12.71 11.95 14.92
C GLN A 26 11.84 13.12 14.42
N LEU A 27 11.06 12.90 13.36
CA LEU A 27 10.14 13.89 12.78
C LEU A 27 8.69 13.72 13.25
N ARG A 28 8.35 12.68 14.02
CA ARG A 28 6.97 12.35 14.43
C ARG A 28 6.25 13.42 15.28
N HIS A 29 7.00 14.39 15.82
CA HIS A 29 6.44 15.54 16.51
C HIS A 29 5.86 16.60 15.57
N LEU A 30 6.09 16.47 14.26
CA LEU A 30 5.58 17.36 13.22
C LEU A 30 4.22 16.87 12.72
N ASP A 31 3.30 17.82 12.52
CA ASP A 31 1.99 17.52 11.97
C ASP A 31 2.09 16.94 10.54
N GLY A 32 1.22 15.99 10.27
CA GLY A 32 1.09 15.39 8.94
C GLY A 32 2.31 14.57 8.53
N LEU A 33 3.00 13.90 9.45
CA LEU A 33 4.10 13.00 9.10
C LEU A 33 3.61 11.87 8.20
N VAL A 34 4.31 11.67 7.09
CA VAL A 34 4.19 10.51 6.21
C VAL A 34 5.55 9.89 5.97
N PHE A 35 5.61 8.56 6.03
CA PHE A 35 6.80 7.78 5.78
C PHE A 35 6.46 6.58 4.91
N PHE A 36 6.97 6.56 3.69
CA PHE A 36 6.90 5.40 2.78
C PHE A 36 8.22 4.66 2.86
N ASP A 37 8.15 3.38 3.18
CA ASP A 37 9.29 2.55 3.58
C ASP A 37 9.37 1.29 2.72
N THR A 38 10.56 0.72 2.64
CA THR A 38 10.77 -0.61 2.05
C THR A 38 10.91 -1.70 3.11
N ALA A 39 10.94 -1.32 4.38
CA ALA A 39 11.20 -2.20 5.52
C ALA A 39 12.41 -3.15 5.30
N GLY A 40 13.42 -2.70 4.55
CA GLY A 40 14.59 -3.51 4.19
C GLY A 40 14.35 -4.52 3.06
N ASN A 41 13.11 -4.70 2.60
CA ASN A 41 12.80 -5.59 1.48
C ASN A 41 12.86 -4.81 0.17
N LEU A 42 13.90 -5.06 -0.60
CA LEU A 42 14.06 -4.45 -1.91
C LEU A 42 13.39 -5.33 -2.96
N PRO A 43 12.43 -4.77 -3.75
CA PRO A 43 11.81 -5.53 -4.82
C PRO A 43 12.86 -5.92 -5.88
N SER A 44 12.75 -7.14 -6.38
CA SER A 44 13.52 -7.60 -7.54
C SER A 44 13.03 -6.84 -8.77
N GLY A 45 13.94 -6.33 -9.60
CA GLY A 45 13.60 -5.62 -10.83
C GLY A 45 14.09 -4.19 -10.88
N GLY A 46 14.04 -3.54 -12.04
CA GLY A 46 14.72 -2.28 -12.38
C GLY A 46 14.25 -1.00 -11.65
N SER A 47 13.34 -1.07 -10.70
CA SER A 47 12.92 0.09 -9.91
C SER A 47 14.01 0.50 -8.90
N ARG A 48 14.20 1.81 -8.73
CA ARG A 48 15.05 2.35 -7.66
C ARG A 48 14.26 2.32 -6.35
N PRO A 49 14.60 1.44 -5.38
CA PRO A 49 13.92 1.43 -4.10
C PRO A 49 14.31 2.66 -3.30
N VAL A 50 13.31 3.40 -2.84
CA VAL A 50 13.49 4.61 -2.03
C VAL A 50 12.59 4.57 -0.81
N SER A 51 13.07 5.16 0.30
CA SER A 51 12.19 5.57 1.40
C SER A 51 11.95 7.07 1.30
N VAL A 52 10.70 7.50 1.49
CA VAL A 52 10.27 8.89 1.37
C VAL A 52 9.66 9.36 2.68
N ILE A 53 10.11 10.49 3.21
CA ILE A 53 9.62 11.08 4.45
C ILE A 53 9.22 12.53 4.17
N ALA A 54 8.00 12.91 4.58
CA ALA A 54 7.54 14.29 4.53
C ALA A 54 6.69 14.62 5.75
N ALA A 55 6.63 15.89 6.10
CA ALA A 55 5.82 16.40 7.19
C ALA A 55 5.42 17.87 6.93
N ARG A 56 4.47 18.40 7.68
CA ARG A 56 3.99 19.79 7.56
C ARG A 56 3.45 20.09 6.16
N PRO A 57 2.39 19.39 5.72
CA PRO A 57 1.79 19.69 4.42
C PRO A 57 1.30 21.14 4.38
N GLN A 58 1.52 21.85 3.27
CA GLN A 58 1.03 23.22 3.12
C GLN A 58 -0.49 23.28 2.99
N GLN A 59 -1.11 22.20 2.55
CA GLN A 59 -2.57 22.00 2.50
C GLN A 59 -2.89 20.51 2.53
N VAL A 60 -4.13 20.17 2.89
CA VAL A 60 -4.67 18.81 2.81
C VAL A 60 -5.86 18.82 1.86
N LEU A 61 -5.74 18.07 0.78
CA LEU A 61 -6.75 17.87 -0.24
C LEU A 61 -7.62 16.67 0.13
N ARG A 62 -8.93 16.83 0.00
CA ARG A 62 -9.93 15.77 0.20
C ARG A 62 -10.90 15.77 -0.96
N GLY A 63 -11.40 14.62 -1.32
CA GLY A 63 -12.36 14.45 -2.39
C GLY A 63 -12.56 12.99 -2.72
N ASN A 64 -13.16 12.72 -3.87
CA ASN A 64 -13.35 11.37 -4.39
C ASN A 64 -12.64 11.22 -5.74
N ILE A 65 -11.90 10.14 -5.92
CA ILE A 65 -11.08 9.88 -7.11
C ILE A 65 -11.93 9.80 -8.40
N HIS A 66 -13.21 9.56 -8.29
CA HIS A 66 -14.16 9.54 -9.41
C HIS A 66 -14.89 10.88 -9.60
N GLY A 67 -14.65 11.86 -8.72
CA GLY A 67 -15.18 13.23 -8.82
C GLY A 67 -14.34 14.09 -9.77
N ALA A 68 -14.92 14.56 -10.88
CA ALA A 68 -14.17 15.34 -11.87
C ALA A 68 -13.55 16.62 -11.30
N GLY A 69 -14.27 17.33 -10.41
CA GLY A 69 -13.76 18.52 -9.72
C GLY A 69 -12.63 18.20 -8.74
N ASP A 70 -12.71 17.06 -8.07
CA ASP A 70 -11.74 16.61 -7.09
C ASP A 70 -10.42 16.17 -7.75
N LEU A 71 -10.51 15.49 -8.92
CA LEU A 71 -9.33 15.21 -9.76
C LEU A 71 -8.64 16.47 -10.23
N GLU A 72 -9.41 17.52 -10.57
CA GLU A 72 -8.83 18.79 -10.99
C GLU A 72 -8.08 19.49 -9.84
N ALA A 73 -8.53 19.33 -8.60
CA ALA A 73 -7.81 19.83 -7.44
C ALA A 73 -6.44 19.13 -7.29
N LEU A 74 -6.36 17.80 -7.49
CA LEU A 74 -5.10 17.07 -7.49
C LEU A 74 -4.16 17.54 -8.62
N ARG A 75 -4.68 17.69 -9.84
CA ARG A 75 -3.92 18.21 -10.99
C ARG A 75 -3.37 19.60 -10.73
N SER A 76 -4.22 20.49 -10.21
CA SER A 76 -3.83 21.87 -9.91
C SER A 76 -2.72 21.92 -8.86
N ALA A 77 -2.79 21.12 -7.82
CA ALA A 77 -1.74 21.04 -6.81
C ALA A 77 -0.42 20.50 -7.39
N LEU A 78 -0.46 19.45 -8.20
CA LEU A 78 0.72 18.91 -8.87
C LEU A 78 1.34 19.92 -9.87
N ALA A 79 0.50 20.67 -10.61
CA ALA A 79 0.94 21.67 -11.58
C ALA A 79 1.45 22.95 -10.93
N ALA A 80 0.97 23.31 -9.72
CA ALA A 80 1.39 24.53 -9.01
C ALA A 80 2.89 24.54 -8.66
N SER A 81 3.48 23.36 -8.57
CA SER A 81 4.92 23.20 -8.32
C SER A 81 5.61 22.35 -9.40
N PRO A 82 5.56 22.76 -10.69
CA PRO A 82 6.21 21.98 -11.73
C PRO A 82 7.73 22.03 -11.50
N LEU A 83 8.30 20.93 -11.02
CA LEU A 83 9.75 20.79 -10.93
C LEU A 83 10.35 20.64 -12.32
N VAL A 84 11.53 21.21 -12.50
CA VAL A 84 12.38 20.84 -13.62
C VAL A 84 12.63 19.35 -13.50
N ALA A 85 12.25 18.58 -14.52
CA ALA A 85 12.46 17.15 -14.59
C ALA A 85 13.93 16.83 -14.30
N GLY A 86 14.21 16.44 -13.07
CA GLY A 86 15.46 15.79 -12.72
C GLY A 86 15.19 14.30 -12.89
N ASP A 87 15.93 13.64 -13.75
CA ASP A 87 15.88 12.19 -14.01
C ASP A 87 16.43 11.41 -12.80
N GLN A 88 15.88 11.67 -11.61
CA GLN A 88 16.35 11.07 -10.37
C GLN A 88 15.58 9.79 -10.01
N GLY A 89 14.40 9.58 -10.63
CA GLY A 89 13.56 8.39 -10.38
C GLY A 89 12.97 8.32 -8.96
N PHE A 90 12.86 9.48 -8.27
CA PHE A 90 12.21 9.61 -6.97
C PHE A 90 11.52 10.98 -6.81
N PRO A 91 10.55 11.14 -5.88
CA PRO A 91 9.82 12.41 -5.74
C PRO A 91 10.71 13.50 -5.13
N CYS A 92 10.47 14.73 -5.56
CA CYS A 92 11.16 15.94 -5.03
C CYS A 92 10.13 16.95 -4.49
N GLY A 93 9.18 16.50 -3.69
CA GLY A 93 7.96 17.17 -3.31
C GLY A 93 6.77 16.54 -4.04
N GLY A 94 5.55 16.70 -3.51
CA GLY A 94 4.35 16.11 -4.11
C GLY A 94 3.21 15.91 -3.14
N LEU A 95 2.21 15.21 -3.61
CA LEU A 95 1.04 14.80 -2.83
C LEU A 95 1.33 13.45 -2.21
N CYS A 96 1.13 13.34 -0.89
CA CYS A 96 1.29 12.09 -0.14
C CYS A 96 0.02 11.80 0.66
N GLY A 97 -0.46 10.56 0.63
CA GLY A 97 -1.68 10.22 1.33
C GLY A 97 -2.24 8.85 0.94
N TRP A 98 -3.56 8.77 0.90
CA TRP A 98 -4.27 7.53 0.59
C TRP A 98 -5.57 7.78 -0.16
N ILE A 99 -6.09 6.71 -0.75
CA ILE A 99 -7.42 6.62 -1.35
C ILE A 99 -8.13 5.46 -0.64
N ASP A 100 -9.28 5.72 -0.01
CA ASP A 100 -10.13 4.69 0.58
C ASP A 100 -10.72 3.80 -0.54
N TYR A 101 -11.04 2.54 -0.26
CA TYR A 101 -11.61 1.59 -1.24
C TYR A 101 -12.84 2.14 -1.98
N GLU A 102 -13.63 2.96 -1.32
CA GLU A 102 -14.82 3.62 -1.89
C GLU A 102 -14.48 4.81 -2.80
N GLY A 103 -13.19 5.15 -2.91
CA GLY A 103 -12.68 6.21 -3.78
C GLY A 103 -12.44 7.55 -3.10
N ASP A 104 -12.82 7.72 -1.84
CA ASP A 104 -12.52 8.95 -1.10
C ASP A 104 -11.02 9.05 -0.84
N PHE A 105 -10.43 10.22 -1.05
CA PHE A 105 -9.01 10.41 -0.85
C PHE A 105 -8.68 11.51 0.16
N VAL A 106 -7.51 11.37 0.77
CA VAL A 106 -6.83 12.39 1.58
C VAL A 106 -5.39 12.46 1.13
N PHE A 107 -4.95 13.60 0.60
CA PHE A 107 -3.57 13.86 0.24
C PHE A 107 -3.08 15.16 0.87
N GLY A 108 -1.98 15.09 1.60
CA GLY A 108 -1.21 16.27 1.99
C GLY A 108 -0.31 16.71 0.82
N ASP A 109 -0.18 18.02 0.65
CA ASP A 109 0.68 18.65 -0.34
C ASP A 109 1.99 19.07 0.33
N TYR A 110 3.09 18.37 -0.01
CA TYR A 110 4.38 18.47 0.66
C TYR A 110 5.46 19.05 -0.27
N PRO A 111 5.79 20.32 -0.14
CA PRO A 111 6.89 20.92 -0.90
C PRO A 111 8.27 20.50 -0.38
N GLU A 112 8.34 19.97 0.85
CA GLU A 112 9.59 19.53 1.49
C GLU A 112 9.57 18.02 1.72
N MET A 113 10.65 17.34 1.37
CA MET A 113 10.81 15.89 1.53
C MET A 113 12.26 15.50 1.81
N LEU A 114 12.40 14.40 2.55
CA LEU A 114 13.63 13.62 2.63
C LEU A 114 13.44 12.31 1.86
N VAL A 115 14.41 11.95 1.04
CA VAL A 115 14.41 10.71 0.27
C VAL A 115 15.71 9.96 0.52
N TYR A 116 15.60 8.70 0.89
CA TYR A 116 16.73 7.79 1.02
C TYR A 116 16.75 6.81 -0.15
N SER A 117 17.84 6.82 -0.89
CA SER A 117 18.08 5.86 -1.97
C SER A 117 18.75 4.61 -1.40
N HIS A 118 18.05 3.48 -1.43
CA HIS A 118 18.58 2.20 -0.95
C HIS A 118 19.65 1.62 -1.89
N ARG A 119 19.74 2.13 -3.12
CA ARG A 119 20.71 1.65 -4.12
C ARG A 119 22.15 2.01 -3.75
N ASP A 120 22.33 3.23 -3.26
CA ASP A 120 23.66 3.81 -2.99
C ASP A 120 23.82 4.34 -1.56
N GLY A 121 22.79 4.18 -0.72
CA GLY A 121 22.81 4.60 0.67
C GLY A 121 22.82 6.12 0.85
N SER A 122 22.35 6.89 -0.13
CA SER A 122 22.39 8.34 -0.10
C SER A 122 21.08 8.99 0.34
N TRP A 123 21.20 10.09 1.09
CA TRP A 123 20.09 10.95 1.45
C TRP A 123 19.99 12.16 0.50
N TRP A 124 18.75 12.49 0.15
CA TRP A 124 18.38 13.64 -0.64
C TRP A 124 17.31 14.45 0.07
N GLU A 125 17.37 15.76 -0.04
CA GLU A 125 16.43 16.68 0.59
C GLU A 125 15.91 17.71 -0.37
N THR A 126 14.60 17.92 -0.35
CA THR A 126 13.94 19.10 -0.87
C THR A 126 13.47 19.93 0.32
N GLY A 127 13.85 21.20 0.40
CA GLY A 127 13.56 22.04 1.56
C GLY A 127 14.59 21.93 2.69
N GLN A 128 14.11 21.92 3.96
CA GLN A 128 14.94 21.95 5.18
C GLN A 128 14.37 21.08 6.29
N LEU A 129 13.75 19.96 5.94
CA LEU A 129 13.09 19.08 6.91
C LEU A 129 14.10 18.43 7.87
N SER A 130 15.34 18.19 7.42
CA SER A 130 16.44 17.66 8.23
C SER A 130 16.82 18.52 9.42
N GLU A 131 16.57 19.83 9.38
CA GLU A 131 16.82 20.74 10.51
C GLU A 131 15.82 20.56 11.66
N GLN A 132 14.75 19.79 11.44
CA GLN A 132 13.68 19.55 12.42
C GLN A 132 13.84 18.25 13.21
N LEU A 133 14.91 17.47 12.96
CA LEU A 133 15.15 16.21 13.64
C LEU A 133 15.26 16.39 15.17
N ARG A 134 14.48 15.61 15.95
CA ARG A 134 14.48 15.62 17.41
C ARG A 134 14.26 14.21 17.95
N ILE A 135 14.98 13.85 18.99
CA ILE A 135 14.70 12.60 19.71
C ILE A 135 13.36 12.74 20.43
N ASN A 136 12.45 11.85 20.13
CA ASN A 136 11.12 11.80 20.73
C ASN A 136 10.93 10.44 21.41
N ALA A 137 10.21 10.42 22.53
CA ALA A 137 9.72 9.21 23.16
C ALA A 137 8.19 9.30 23.21
N GLY A 138 7.51 8.27 22.75
CA GLY A 138 6.05 8.15 22.83
C GLY A 138 5.69 6.87 23.56
N THR A 139 4.54 6.88 24.22
CA THR A 139 3.93 5.70 24.83
C THR A 139 2.54 5.56 24.23
N ALA A 140 2.09 4.31 24.06
CA ALA A 140 0.73 4.01 23.67
C ALA A 140 0.21 2.82 24.47
N GLU A 141 -1.10 2.66 24.48
CA GLU A 141 -1.79 1.49 25.06
C GLU A 141 -2.77 0.96 24.02
N ILE A 142 -2.88 -0.36 23.91
CA ILE A 142 -3.79 -1.05 22.98
C ILE A 142 -4.48 -2.18 23.75
N SER A 143 -5.81 -2.23 23.67
CA SER A 143 -6.60 -3.34 24.18
C SER A 143 -6.51 -4.58 23.27
N ASP A 144 -7.07 -5.68 23.71
CA ASP A 144 -7.21 -6.85 22.85
C ASP A 144 -8.13 -6.56 21.65
N PHE A 145 -7.75 -7.12 20.49
CA PHE A 145 -8.58 -7.03 19.30
C PHE A 145 -9.81 -7.93 19.38
N THR A 146 -10.96 -7.35 19.14
CA THR A 146 -12.25 -8.05 19.06
C THR A 146 -12.77 -8.06 17.61
N PRO A 147 -13.40 -9.16 17.16
CA PRO A 147 -13.97 -9.23 15.83
C PRO A 147 -15.19 -8.32 15.71
N LEU A 148 -15.22 -7.45 14.67
CA LEU A 148 -16.39 -6.67 14.28
C LEU A 148 -17.36 -7.48 13.43
N THR A 149 -16.87 -8.51 12.73
CA THR A 149 -17.66 -9.43 11.92
C THR A 149 -17.52 -10.83 12.53
N ARG A 150 -18.64 -11.49 12.80
CA ARG A 150 -18.63 -12.85 13.34
C ARG A 150 -18.20 -13.86 12.29
N ARG A 151 -17.59 -14.98 12.72
CA ARG A 151 -17.17 -16.08 11.83
C ARG A 151 -18.33 -16.56 10.94
N GLU A 152 -19.52 -16.75 11.54
CA GLU A 152 -20.71 -17.24 10.84
C GLU A 152 -21.17 -16.28 9.73
N GLN A 153 -21.00 -14.97 9.92
CA GLN A 153 -21.33 -13.98 8.90
C GLN A 153 -20.36 -14.07 7.71
N PHE A 154 -19.05 -14.20 7.98
CA PHE A 154 -18.05 -14.38 6.94
C PHE A 154 -18.26 -15.68 6.16
N THR A 155 -18.41 -16.82 6.85
CA THR A 155 -18.61 -18.13 6.20
C THR A 155 -19.92 -18.19 5.42
N HIS A 156 -21.00 -17.54 5.88
CA HIS A 156 -22.23 -17.36 5.11
C HIS A 156 -21.98 -16.53 3.85
N GLY A 157 -21.21 -15.43 3.96
CA GLY A 157 -20.80 -14.60 2.80
C GLY A 157 -20.05 -15.41 1.75
N VAL A 158 -19.12 -16.28 2.17
CA VAL A 158 -18.40 -17.22 1.29
C VAL A 158 -19.40 -18.12 0.54
N ALA A 159 -20.35 -18.73 1.25
CA ALA A 159 -21.37 -19.58 0.64
C ALA A 159 -22.21 -18.81 -0.40
N ARG A 160 -22.60 -17.56 -0.10
CA ARG A 160 -23.34 -16.70 -1.04
C ARG A 160 -22.52 -16.36 -2.28
N ILE A 161 -21.23 -16.04 -2.15
CA ILE A 161 -20.36 -15.80 -3.30
C ILE A 161 -20.29 -17.02 -4.21
N LYS A 162 -20.15 -18.22 -3.64
CA LYS A 162 -20.15 -19.48 -4.41
C LYS A 162 -21.44 -19.70 -5.18
N GLU A 163 -22.61 -19.30 -4.65
CA GLU A 163 -23.88 -19.34 -5.40
C GLU A 163 -23.83 -18.41 -6.62
N TRP A 164 -23.29 -17.18 -6.51
CA TRP A 164 -23.15 -16.26 -7.65
C TRP A 164 -22.13 -16.76 -8.68
N ILE A 165 -21.05 -17.42 -8.22
CA ILE A 165 -20.08 -18.07 -9.11
C ILE A 165 -20.77 -19.21 -9.89
N ALA A 166 -21.52 -20.09 -9.21
CA ALA A 166 -22.27 -21.18 -9.84
C ALA A 166 -23.34 -20.69 -10.82
N ALA A 167 -23.94 -19.51 -10.54
CA ALA A 167 -24.89 -18.85 -11.44
C ALA A 167 -24.22 -18.10 -12.61
N GLY A 168 -22.89 -18.06 -12.69
CA GLY A 168 -22.13 -17.42 -13.77
C GLY A 168 -22.05 -15.89 -13.69
N HIS A 169 -22.33 -15.29 -12.54
CA HIS A 169 -22.26 -13.84 -12.36
C HIS A 169 -20.82 -13.31 -12.21
N ILE A 170 -19.96 -14.07 -11.55
CA ILE A 170 -18.55 -13.74 -11.26
C ILE A 170 -17.70 -15.00 -11.30
N TYR A 171 -16.40 -14.85 -11.44
CA TYR A 171 -15.40 -15.91 -11.28
C TYR A 171 -14.80 -15.91 -9.88
N GLN A 172 -14.64 -14.72 -9.29
CA GLN A 172 -14.05 -14.49 -7.98
C GLN A 172 -14.59 -13.20 -7.36
N ALA A 173 -14.72 -13.17 -6.02
CA ALA A 173 -14.84 -11.95 -5.24
C ALA A 173 -13.97 -12.03 -3.98
N ASN A 174 -13.35 -10.91 -3.59
CA ASN A 174 -12.57 -10.81 -2.36
C ASN A 174 -13.47 -10.39 -1.21
N LEU A 175 -13.76 -11.30 -0.27
CA LEU A 175 -14.57 -11.03 0.92
C LEU A 175 -13.69 -10.74 2.12
N SER A 176 -14.04 -9.71 2.90
CA SER A 176 -13.26 -9.31 4.08
C SER A 176 -14.08 -9.27 5.38
N HIS A 177 -13.36 -9.23 6.49
CA HIS A 177 -13.89 -8.99 7.82
C HIS A 177 -12.88 -8.20 8.66
N ALA A 178 -13.36 -7.57 9.75
CA ALA A 178 -12.60 -6.60 10.51
C ALA A 178 -12.46 -6.98 11.99
N PHE A 179 -11.39 -6.48 12.60
CA PHE A 179 -11.11 -6.51 14.04
C PHE A 179 -10.81 -5.11 14.52
N ALA A 180 -11.23 -4.80 15.76
CA ALA A 180 -10.99 -3.52 16.40
C ALA A 180 -10.44 -3.68 17.82
N ALA A 181 -9.64 -2.71 18.22
CA ALA A 181 -9.14 -2.51 19.58
C ALA A 181 -9.27 -1.05 19.98
N GLU A 182 -9.36 -0.77 21.29
CA GLU A 182 -9.19 0.59 21.79
C GLU A 182 -7.71 0.93 21.86
N VAL A 183 -7.37 2.21 21.57
CA VAL A 183 -5.98 2.65 21.50
C VAL A 183 -5.85 4.09 22.02
N SER A 184 -4.73 4.37 22.70
CA SER A 184 -4.31 5.72 23.08
C SER A 184 -2.82 5.91 22.83
N GLY A 185 -2.34 7.15 22.83
CA GLY A 185 -0.91 7.48 22.70
C GLY A 185 -0.38 7.49 21.27
N ASP A 186 0.92 7.30 21.09
CA ASP A 186 1.69 7.41 19.84
C ASP A 186 2.00 6.02 19.28
N LEU A 187 1.50 5.73 18.08
CA LEU A 187 1.62 4.40 17.45
C LEU A 187 2.87 4.22 16.58
N PHE A 188 3.77 5.20 16.50
CA PHE A 188 4.96 5.06 15.66
C PHE A 188 5.84 3.86 16.12
N SER A 189 5.97 3.64 17.42
CA SER A 189 6.70 2.47 17.95
C SER A 189 6.04 1.13 17.61
N LEU A 190 4.71 1.08 17.48
CA LEU A 190 4.03 -0.09 16.94
C LEU A 190 4.35 -0.29 15.46
N TYR A 191 4.44 0.80 14.68
CA TYR A 191 4.87 0.71 13.28
C TYR A 191 6.30 0.15 13.15
N GLU A 192 7.23 0.60 14.02
CA GLU A 192 8.59 0.04 14.06
C GLU A 192 8.56 -1.47 14.30
N THR A 193 7.73 -1.94 15.24
CA THR A 193 7.57 -3.37 15.50
C THR A 193 6.88 -4.10 14.33
N LEU A 194 5.88 -3.47 13.68
CA LEU A 194 5.16 -4.04 12.53
C LEU A 194 6.10 -4.26 11.34
N ARG A 195 6.95 -3.28 11.02
CA ARG A 195 7.91 -3.38 9.91
C ARG A 195 8.99 -4.44 10.11
N GLU A 196 9.27 -4.80 11.37
CA GLU A 196 10.18 -5.90 11.72
C GLU A 196 9.47 -7.26 11.72
N ALA A 197 8.25 -7.33 12.27
CA ALA A 197 7.48 -8.57 12.35
C ALA A 197 6.90 -9.02 11.00
N SER A 198 6.61 -8.08 10.13
CA SER A 198 6.02 -8.30 8.80
C SER A 198 6.65 -7.35 7.78
N PRO A 199 7.95 -7.48 7.48
CA PRO A 199 8.62 -6.59 6.54
C PRO A 199 8.04 -6.70 5.13
N ALA A 200 7.84 -5.56 4.47
CA ALA A 200 7.20 -5.49 3.16
C ALA A 200 7.73 -4.32 2.31
N PRO A 201 7.86 -4.50 0.97
CA PRO A 201 8.51 -3.52 0.10
C PRO A 201 7.71 -2.23 -0.11
N MET A 202 6.44 -2.20 0.26
CA MET A 202 5.54 -1.05 0.12
C MET A 202 4.93 -0.64 1.46
N ALA A 203 5.72 -0.77 2.54
CA ALA A 203 5.31 -0.38 3.88
C ALA A 203 5.13 1.15 4.00
N ALA A 204 4.30 1.60 4.93
CA ALA A 204 4.09 3.02 5.13
C ALA A 204 3.54 3.32 6.54
N TYR A 205 3.92 4.49 7.07
CA TYR A 205 3.31 5.12 8.23
C TYR A 205 2.82 6.52 7.87
N LEU A 206 1.57 6.82 8.16
CA LEU A 206 1.00 8.13 7.94
C LEU A 206 0.25 8.60 9.19
N ALA A 207 0.55 9.82 9.64
CA ALA A 207 -0.19 10.53 10.67
C ALA A 207 -0.76 11.82 10.05
N LEU A 208 -1.89 11.74 9.37
CA LEU A 208 -2.46 12.82 8.58
C LEU A 208 -3.98 12.86 8.76
N ASP A 209 -4.55 14.06 8.81
CA ASP A 209 -5.99 14.28 8.82
C ASP A 209 -6.74 13.53 9.95
N GLY A 210 -6.13 13.47 11.14
CA GLY A 210 -6.71 12.80 12.30
C GLY A 210 -6.76 11.27 12.20
N ARG A 211 -6.07 10.67 11.22
CA ARG A 211 -5.86 9.22 11.11
C ARG A 211 -4.39 8.89 11.29
N GLU A 212 -4.11 7.75 11.90
CA GLU A 212 -2.82 7.08 11.82
C GLU A 212 -2.97 5.77 11.05
N ILE A 213 -2.13 5.57 10.06
CA ILE A 213 -2.15 4.39 9.19
C ILE A 213 -0.78 3.72 9.29
N LEU A 214 -0.78 2.44 9.68
CA LEU A 214 0.40 1.60 9.80
C LEU A 214 0.25 0.45 8.80
N SER A 215 0.98 0.50 7.71
CA SER A 215 0.87 -0.45 6.60
C SER A 215 2.14 -1.26 6.41
N SER A 216 1.98 -2.57 6.28
CA SER A 216 3.02 -3.52 5.86
C SER A 216 2.61 -4.19 4.55
N SER A 217 2.22 -3.35 3.57
CA SER A 217 1.74 -3.86 2.28
C SER A 217 2.87 -4.42 1.42
N PRO A 218 2.71 -5.64 0.89
CA PRO A 218 3.67 -6.20 -0.05
C PRO A 218 3.39 -5.80 -1.50
N GLU A 219 2.19 -5.30 -1.83
CA GLU A 219 1.68 -5.25 -3.19
C GLU A 219 1.68 -3.84 -3.77
N THR A 220 2.24 -3.71 -4.97
CA THR A 220 2.21 -2.47 -5.75
C THR A 220 0.88 -2.35 -6.49
N PHE A 221 0.14 -1.26 -6.23
CA PHE A 221 -1.01 -0.91 -7.05
C PHE A 221 -0.56 -0.33 -8.38
N LEU A 222 0.06 0.84 -8.37
CA LEU A 222 0.59 1.50 -9.56
C LEU A 222 1.89 2.22 -9.25
N LYS A 223 2.84 2.11 -10.17
CA LYS A 223 4.00 3.00 -10.29
C LYS A 223 3.93 3.73 -11.62
N ILE A 224 4.23 5.02 -11.62
CA ILE A 224 4.28 5.85 -12.81
C ILE A 224 5.60 6.61 -12.82
N SER A 225 6.32 6.55 -13.94
CA SER A 225 7.55 7.31 -14.19
C SER A 225 7.45 7.93 -15.57
N GLY A 226 7.29 9.24 -15.61
CA GLY A 226 6.95 9.94 -16.85
C GLY A 226 5.65 9.38 -17.45
N ARG A 227 5.75 8.71 -18.62
CA ARG A 227 4.63 8.03 -19.26
C ARG A 227 4.61 6.51 -19.04
N GLY A 228 5.66 5.94 -18.47
CA GLY A 228 5.69 4.53 -18.11
C GLY A 228 4.78 4.25 -16.92
N ILE A 229 3.97 3.21 -17.00
CA ILE A 229 3.11 2.73 -15.91
C ILE A 229 3.35 1.24 -15.67
N GLU A 230 3.35 0.85 -14.41
CA GLU A 230 3.60 -0.52 -13.95
C GLU A 230 2.62 -0.89 -12.84
N THR A 231 2.16 -2.15 -12.84
CA THR A 231 1.45 -2.77 -11.72
C THR A 231 2.01 -4.16 -11.47
N ARG A 232 2.04 -4.59 -10.17
CA ARG A 232 2.68 -5.85 -9.78
C ARG A 232 1.79 -6.65 -8.82
N PRO A 233 0.85 -7.44 -9.36
CA PRO A 233 0.01 -8.32 -8.56
C PRO A 233 0.82 -9.46 -7.96
N ILE A 234 0.42 -9.84 -6.75
CA ILE A 234 0.98 -10.95 -5.98
C ILE A 234 -0.12 -11.98 -5.69
N LYS A 235 0.15 -13.25 -5.92
CA LYS A 235 -0.65 -14.38 -5.45
C LYS A 235 0.25 -15.48 -4.90
N GLY A 236 -0.26 -16.17 -3.92
CA GLY A 236 0.50 -17.20 -3.24
C GLY A 236 1.61 -16.65 -2.35
N THR A 237 1.69 -17.21 -1.17
CA THR A 237 2.74 -16.92 -0.19
C THR A 237 3.13 -18.23 0.47
N ARG A 238 4.42 -18.49 0.56
CA ARG A 238 4.98 -19.63 1.28
C ARG A 238 6.09 -19.15 2.21
N PRO A 239 6.22 -19.74 3.40
CA PRO A 239 7.27 -19.38 4.33
C PRO A 239 8.65 -19.76 3.80
N ARG A 240 9.65 -19.01 4.25
CA ARG A 240 11.05 -19.37 4.13
C ARG A 240 11.44 -20.30 5.28
N PHE A 241 12.40 -21.17 5.04
CA PHE A 241 12.96 -22.10 6.03
C PHE A 241 14.47 -21.95 6.10
N ALA A 242 15.02 -22.14 7.30
CA ALA A 242 16.48 -22.15 7.51
C ALA A 242 17.12 -23.39 6.87
N ASP A 243 16.40 -24.52 6.83
CA ASP A 243 16.82 -25.70 6.10
C ASP A 243 16.67 -25.49 4.59
N THR A 244 17.73 -25.69 3.84
CA THR A 244 17.79 -25.42 2.41
C THR A 244 16.86 -26.32 1.58
N ASP A 245 16.65 -27.57 2.01
CA ASP A 245 15.80 -28.50 1.25
C ASP A 245 14.32 -28.25 1.53
N GLU A 246 13.96 -27.86 2.76
CA GLU A 246 12.62 -27.37 3.09
C GLU A 246 12.30 -26.07 2.36
N ASP A 247 13.24 -25.13 2.31
CA ASP A 247 13.07 -23.85 1.61
C ASP A 247 12.85 -24.06 0.10
N ARG A 248 13.65 -24.92 -0.53
CA ARG A 248 13.45 -25.30 -1.95
C ARG A 248 12.11 -25.99 -2.19
N ARG A 249 11.65 -26.84 -1.27
CA ARG A 249 10.34 -27.50 -1.36
C ARG A 249 9.22 -26.48 -1.27
N SER A 250 9.29 -25.54 -0.33
CA SER A 250 8.34 -24.43 -0.17
C SER A 250 8.23 -23.59 -1.45
N ALA A 251 9.36 -23.21 -2.03
CA ALA A 251 9.42 -22.49 -3.31
C ALA A 251 8.81 -23.30 -4.48
N TYR A 252 9.15 -24.59 -4.57
CA TYR A 252 8.64 -25.49 -5.62
C TYR A 252 7.12 -25.70 -5.51
N GLU A 253 6.60 -25.92 -4.29
CA GLU A 253 5.15 -26.05 -4.05
C GLU A 253 4.39 -24.80 -4.49
N LEU A 254 4.96 -23.61 -4.27
CA LEU A 254 4.36 -22.36 -4.74
C LEU A 254 4.35 -22.29 -6.28
N GLN A 255 5.48 -22.57 -6.91
CA GLN A 255 5.63 -22.51 -8.37
C GLN A 255 4.82 -23.57 -9.13
N THR A 256 4.39 -24.63 -8.44
CA THR A 256 3.61 -25.74 -9.05
C THR A 256 2.16 -25.79 -8.58
N SER A 257 1.73 -24.86 -7.73
CA SER A 257 0.36 -24.76 -7.23
C SER A 257 -0.59 -24.32 -8.35
N ALA A 258 -1.39 -25.23 -8.87
CA ALA A 258 -2.36 -24.93 -9.92
C ALA A 258 -3.36 -23.82 -9.52
N LYS A 259 -3.76 -23.77 -8.23
CA LYS A 259 -4.63 -22.73 -7.68
C LYS A 259 -3.96 -21.35 -7.79
N GLU A 260 -2.76 -21.19 -7.21
CA GLU A 260 -2.05 -19.90 -7.15
C GLU A 260 -1.68 -19.39 -8.56
N ILE A 261 -1.27 -20.30 -9.44
CA ILE A 261 -0.97 -19.99 -10.85
C ILE A 261 -2.24 -19.47 -11.56
N SER A 262 -3.36 -20.19 -11.45
CA SER A 262 -4.61 -19.82 -12.12
C SER A 262 -5.14 -18.48 -11.63
N GLU A 263 -5.08 -18.22 -10.31
CA GLU A 263 -5.48 -16.95 -9.72
C GLU A 263 -4.59 -15.80 -10.20
N LEU A 264 -3.26 -15.99 -10.21
CA LEU A 264 -2.34 -14.93 -10.66
C LEU A 264 -2.50 -14.64 -12.16
N VAL A 265 -2.69 -15.66 -13.00
CA VAL A 265 -2.98 -15.48 -14.44
C VAL A 265 -4.25 -14.66 -14.64
N MET A 266 -5.33 -14.99 -13.94
CA MET A 266 -6.61 -14.28 -14.03
C MET A 266 -6.47 -12.82 -13.58
N ILE A 267 -5.79 -12.55 -12.47
CA ILE A 267 -5.56 -11.18 -11.98
C ILE A 267 -4.65 -10.41 -12.92
N THR A 268 -3.61 -11.04 -13.46
CA THR A 268 -2.72 -10.40 -14.44
C THR A 268 -3.50 -9.94 -15.67
N ASP A 269 -4.44 -10.76 -16.18
CA ASP A 269 -5.29 -10.38 -17.31
C ASP A 269 -6.25 -9.24 -16.95
N LEU A 270 -6.82 -9.25 -15.75
CA LEU A 270 -7.65 -8.14 -15.26
C LEU A 270 -6.87 -6.82 -15.22
N LEU A 271 -5.63 -6.84 -14.74
CA LEU A 271 -4.79 -5.63 -14.67
C LEU A 271 -4.29 -5.18 -16.06
N ARG A 272 -4.06 -6.11 -17.00
CA ARG A 272 -3.84 -5.75 -18.40
C ARG A 272 -5.03 -4.98 -18.98
N ASN A 273 -6.25 -5.41 -18.67
CA ASN A 273 -7.46 -4.69 -19.08
C ASN A 273 -7.56 -3.31 -18.42
N ASP A 274 -7.21 -3.18 -17.13
CA ASP A 274 -7.18 -1.89 -16.44
C ASP A 274 -6.18 -0.93 -17.10
N LEU A 275 -4.92 -1.35 -17.32
CA LEU A 275 -3.92 -0.54 -18.01
C LEU A 275 -4.30 -0.23 -19.46
N GLY A 276 -4.98 -1.14 -20.15
CA GLY A 276 -5.48 -0.94 -21.51
C GLY A 276 -6.45 0.25 -21.66
N GLN A 277 -7.09 0.68 -20.56
CA GLN A 277 -7.98 1.85 -20.56
C GLN A 277 -7.23 3.18 -20.65
N VAL A 278 -5.97 3.22 -20.25
CA VAL A 278 -5.17 4.45 -20.10
C VAL A 278 -3.90 4.47 -20.95
N CYS A 279 -3.45 3.32 -21.42
CA CYS A 279 -2.22 3.18 -22.20
C CYS A 279 -2.44 3.32 -23.70
N GLU A 280 -1.37 3.58 -24.44
CA GLU A 280 -1.32 3.51 -25.90
C GLU A 280 -1.67 2.10 -26.38
N PHE A 281 -2.37 2.03 -27.50
CA PHE A 281 -2.73 0.75 -28.09
C PHE A 281 -1.46 -0.06 -28.43
N GLY A 282 -1.43 -1.32 -27.98
CA GLY A 282 -0.31 -2.24 -28.22
C GLY A 282 0.90 -2.04 -27.29
N SER A 283 0.86 -1.07 -26.32
CA SER A 283 1.95 -0.84 -25.37
C SER A 283 1.83 -1.67 -24.08
N VAL A 284 0.66 -2.24 -23.79
CA VAL A 284 0.47 -3.04 -22.59
C VAL A 284 1.04 -4.44 -22.79
N GLU A 285 2.00 -4.80 -21.94
CA GLU A 285 2.66 -6.09 -21.97
C GLU A 285 2.80 -6.70 -20.57
N VAL A 286 2.90 -8.02 -20.52
CA VAL A 286 3.29 -8.74 -19.30
C VAL A 286 4.81 -8.92 -19.35
N ALA A 287 5.52 -7.99 -18.75
CA ALA A 287 6.99 -7.98 -18.76
C ALA A 287 7.57 -9.18 -17.99
N GLU A 288 6.90 -9.58 -16.91
CA GLU A 288 7.25 -10.78 -16.15
C GLU A 288 5.97 -11.52 -15.76
N MET A 289 5.98 -12.86 -15.92
CA MET A 289 4.85 -13.72 -15.61
C MET A 289 5.26 -14.82 -14.64
N LEU A 290 4.52 -14.96 -13.51
CA LEU A 290 4.71 -16.01 -12.52
C LEU A 290 6.15 -16.09 -11.98
N GLN A 291 6.80 -14.95 -11.74
CA GLN A 291 8.14 -14.90 -11.17
C GLN A 291 8.10 -15.24 -9.68
N LEU A 292 9.01 -16.10 -9.24
CA LEU A 292 9.23 -16.34 -7.83
C LEU A 292 10.10 -15.21 -7.27
N GLU A 293 9.54 -14.42 -6.37
CA GLU A 293 10.29 -13.46 -5.56
C GLU A 293 10.52 -14.01 -4.16
N THR A 294 11.75 -13.91 -3.72
CA THR A 294 12.20 -14.42 -2.42
C THR A 294 12.57 -13.25 -1.52
N PHE A 295 11.81 -13.07 -0.46
CA PHE A 295 12.08 -12.12 0.61
C PHE A 295 12.67 -12.84 1.83
N GLU A 296 13.01 -12.11 2.86
CA GLU A 296 13.64 -12.68 4.05
C GLU A 296 12.78 -13.77 4.72
N GLN A 297 11.47 -13.56 4.79
CA GLN A 297 10.55 -14.43 5.52
C GLN A 297 9.63 -15.28 4.62
N VAL A 298 9.46 -14.89 3.36
CA VAL A 298 8.47 -15.51 2.47
C VAL A 298 8.94 -15.57 1.02
N HIS A 299 8.36 -16.53 0.29
CA HIS A 299 8.34 -16.57 -1.17
C HIS A 299 6.98 -16.06 -1.67
N HIS A 300 6.99 -15.27 -2.74
CA HIS A 300 5.80 -14.83 -3.46
C HIS A 300 5.86 -15.20 -4.93
N LEU A 301 4.69 -15.43 -5.52
CA LEU A 301 4.52 -15.48 -6.98
C LEU A 301 4.01 -14.11 -7.45
N VAL A 302 4.75 -13.50 -8.37
CA VAL A 302 4.51 -12.13 -8.83
C VAL A 302 4.43 -12.09 -10.35
N SER A 303 3.57 -11.26 -10.90
CA SER A 303 3.63 -10.85 -12.31
C SER A 303 3.87 -9.35 -12.40
N THR A 304 4.45 -8.88 -13.50
CA THR A 304 4.66 -7.46 -13.79
C THR A 304 3.96 -7.11 -15.09
N VAL A 305 3.02 -6.16 -15.02
CA VAL A 305 2.34 -5.62 -16.20
C VAL A 305 2.76 -4.18 -16.38
N THR A 306 3.22 -3.84 -17.58
CA THR A 306 3.70 -2.49 -17.92
C THR A 306 2.93 -1.93 -19.10
N GLY A 307 3.02 -0.61 -19.27
CA GLY A 307 2.45 0.09 -20.40
C GLY A 307 2.97 1.52 -20.55
N THR A 308 2.59 2.17 -21.64
CA THR A 308 2.89 3.58 -21.90
C THR A 308 1.60 4.37 -21.88
N LEU A 309 1.44 5.30 -20.93
CA LEU A 309 0.27 6.17 -20.85
C LEU A 309 0.08 6.97 -22.16
N ARG A 310 -1.18 7.12 -22.58
CA ARG A 310 -1.49 8.05 -23.67
C ARG A 310 -1.08 9.49 -23.28
N PRO A 311 -0.69 10.34 -24.25
CA PRO A 311 -0.18 11.69 -23.96
C PRO A 311 -1.15 12.58 -23.17
N GLU A 312 -2.46 12.35 -23.31
CA GLU A 312 -3.51 13.11 -22.63
C GLU A 312 -3.84 12.58 -21.22
N ILE A 313 -3.27 11.45 -20.80
CA ILE A 313 -3.54 10.82 -19.51
C ILE A 313 -2.46 11.20 -18.51
N ASP A 314 -2.86 11.89 -17.46
CA ASP A 314 -2.03 12.20 -16.29
C ASP A 314 -2.13 11.13 -15.19
N ALA A 315 -1.28 11.23 -14.17
CA ALA A 315 -1.25 10.27 -13.07
C ALA A 315 -2.59 10.19 -12.30
N PRO A 316 -3.27 11.28 -11.90
CA PRO A 316 -4.59 11.22 -11.28
C PRO A 316 -5.63 10.49 -12.14
N SER A 317 -5.65 10.73 -13.45
CA SER A 317 -6.56 10.07 -14.38
C SER A 317 -6.28 8.58 -14.52
N ALA A 318 -4.99 8.20 -14.61
CA ALA A 318 -4.58 6.81 -14.68
C ALA A 318 -4.97 6.05 -13.41
N ILE A 319 -4.75 6.64 -12.24
CA ILE A 319 -5.14 6.08 -10.95
C ILE A 319 -6.66 5.88 -10.91
N ALA A 320 -7.46 6.91 -11.24
CA ALA A 320 -8.92 6.85 -11.21
C ALA A 320 -9.49 5.75 -12.12
N ALA A 321 -8.90 5.56 -13.31
CA ALA A 321 -9.37 4.55 -14.27
C ALA A 321 -9.05 3.11 -13.83
N CYS A 322 -7.91 2.90 -13.13
CA CYS A 322 -7.50 1.58 -12.65
C CYS A 322 -8.07 1.23 -11.27
N PHE A 323 -8.55 2.23 -10.51
CA PHE A 323 -9.01 2.06 -9.13
C PHE A 323 -10.44 1.47 -9.04
N PRO A 324 -10.72 0.65 -8.01
CA PRO A 324 -9.78 0.00 -7.10
C PRO A 324 -9.02 -1.15 -7.78
N GLY A 325 -7.93 -1.60 -7.16
CA GLY A 325 -7.07 -2.66 -7.69
C GLY A 325 -7.84 -3.96 -7.98
N GLY A 326 -7.49 -4.63 -9.07
CA GLY A 326 -8.15 -5.88 -9.47
C GLY A 326 -7.94 -7.03 -8.49
N SER A 327 -6.75 -7.11 -7.86
CA SER A 327 -6.36 -8.20 -6.96
C SER A 327 -7.19 -8.29 -5.68
N ILE A 328 -7.81 -7.16 -5.26
CA ILE A 328 -8.58 -7.03 -4.02
C ILE A 328 -10.09 -6.84 -4.25
N THR A 329 -10.54 -6.90 -5.50
CA THR A 329 -11.96 -6.82 -5.88
C THR A 329 -12.46 -8.19 -6.35
N GLY A 330 -12.26 -8.52 -7.59
CA GLY A 330 -12.68 -9.78 -8.20
C GLY A 330 -12.94 -9.63 -9.70
N ALA A 331 -13.43 -10.67 -10.32
CA ALA A 331 -13.64 -10.73 -11.76
C ALA A 331 -15.06 -11.23 -12.10
N PRO A 332 -15.83 -10.51 -12.95
CA PRO A 332 -15.61 -9.15 -13.46
C PRO A 332 -15.67 -8.09 -12.35
N LYS A 333 -14.77 -7.09 -12.39
CA LYS A 333 -14.54 -6.10 -11.31
C LYS A 333 -15.84 -5.45 -10.82
N LYS A 334 -16.61 -4.84 -11.71
CA LYS A 334 -17.84 -4.10 -11.35
C LYS A 334 -18.83 -4.99 -10.59
N ARG A 335 -19.10 -6.20 -11.10
CA ARG A 335 -20.06 -7.11 -10.48
C ARG A 335 -19.55 -7.64 -9.13
N ALA A 336 -18.27 -7.92 -9.03
CA ALA A 336 -17.64 -8.33 -7.77
C ALA A 336 -17.76 -7.22 -6.70
N MET A 337 -17.54 -5.95 -7.05
CA MET A 337 -17.72 -4.81 -6.13
C MET A 337 -19.16 -4.66 -5.65
N GLU A 338 -20.17 -4.83 -6.52
CA GLU A 338 -21.57 -4.83 -6.12
C GLU A 338 -21.89 -5.91 -5.09
N ILE A 339 -21.37 -7.13 -5.30
CA ILE A 339 -21.54 -8.26 -4.38
C ILE A 339 -20.83 -8.02 -3.05
N ILE A 340 -19.62 -7.48 -3.08
CA ILE A 340 -18.87 -7.11 -1.86
C ILE A 340 -19.67 -6.09 -1.04
N GLN A 341 -20.20 -5.05 -1.69
CA GLN A 341 -21.01 -4.04 -1.03
C GLN A 341 -22.32 -4.61 -0.43
N GLU A 342 -22.92 -5.63 -1.06
CA GLU A 342 -24.10 -6.31 -0.54
C GLU A 342 -23.78 -7.15 0.72
N LEU A 343 -22.58 -7.77 0.78
CA LEU A 343 -22.22 -8.72 1.84
C LEU A 343 -21.49 -8.05 3.02
N GLU A 344 -20.66 -7.06 2.77
CA GLU A 344 -19.92 -6.36 3.80
C GLU A 344 -20.77 -5.26 4.43
N GLN A 345 -20.99 -5.34 5.74
CA GLN A 345 -21.90 -4.44 6.46
C GLN A 345 -21.34 -3.04 6.72
N ALA A 346 -20.04 -2.86 6.55
CA ALA A 346 -19.34 -1.60 6.79
C ALA A 346 -18.40 -1.28 5.61
N PRO A 347 -18.14 0.01 5.34
CA PRO A 347 -17.14 0.43 4.37
C PRO A 347 -15.75 -0.13 4.71
N ARG A 348 -14.97 -0.46 3.70
CA ARG A 348 -13.58 -0.90 3.87
C ARG A 348 -12.67 0.25 4.30
N GLY A 349 -12.97 1.47 3.87
CA GLY A 349 -12.13 2.62 4.10
C GLY A 349 -10.74 2.44 3.49
N VAL A 350 -9.68 2.67 4.26
CA VAL A 350 -8.30 2.54 3.78
C VAL A 350 -7.97 1.11 3.33
N TYR A 351 -8.54 0.10 3.99
CA TYR A 351 -8.29 -1.29 3.62
C TYR A 351 -8.73 -1.59 2.18
N CYS A 352 -7.85 -2.22 1.40
CA CYS A 352 -8.04 -2.44 -0.05
C CYS A 352 -8.12 -1.16 -0.90
N GLY A 353 -7.86 0.00 -0.31
CA GLY A 353 -7.58 1.23 -1.02
C GLY A 353 -6.13 1.29 -1.49
N ALA A 354 -5.59 2.49 -1.63
CA ALA A 354 -4.20 2.70 -2.02
C ALA A 354 -3.52 3.75 -1.12
N ILE A 355 -2.26 3.52 -0.77
CA ILE A 355 -1.44 4.46 0.00
C ILE A 355 -0.20 4.77 -0.83
N GLY A 356 0.17 6.06 -0.92
CA GLY A 356 1.37 6.39 -1.68
C GLY A 356 1.54 7.88 -1.91
N TRP A 357 2.30 8.17 -2.95
CA TRP A 357 2.67 9.54 -3.30
C TRP A 357 2.62 9.78 -4.82
N LEU A 358 2.33 11.04 -5.19
CA LEU A 358 2.37 11.58 -6.53
C LEU A 358 3.35 12.76 -6.52
N GLY A 359 4.53 12.56 -7.09
CA GLY A 359 5.59 13.59 -7.14
C GLY A 359 5.29 14.68 -8.16
N TYR A 360 5.68 15.91 -7.85
CA TYR A 360 5.58 17.04 -8.78
C TYR A 360 6.37 16.80 -10.07
N ASN A 361 7.37 15.91 -10.05
CA ASN A 361 8.22 15.57 -11.20
C ASN A 361 7.67 14.45 -12.08
N GLY A 362 6.42 13.99 -11.83
CA GLY A 362 5.77 12.96 -12.61
C GLY A 362 6.09 11.52 -12.16
N GLU A 363 6.91 11.36 -11.11
CA GLU A 363 7.10 10.07 -10.45
C GLU A 363 5.96 9.82 -9.49
N SER A 364 5.41 8.60 -9.45
CA SER A 364 4.34 8.23 -8.51
C SER A 364 4.45 6.77 -8.12
N SER A 365 4.06 6.47 -6.88
CA SER A 365 4.04 5.09 -6.37
C SER A 365 2.95 4.93 -5.35
N LEU A 366 2.06 3.96 -5.58
CA LEU A 366 0.96 3.60 -4.67
C LEU A 366 0.96 2.09 -4.45
N ASN A 367 0.69 1.69 -3.21
CA ASN A 367 0.45 0.30 -2.85
C ASN A 367 -1.05 -0.04 -2.87
N ILE A 368 -1.36 -1.34 -2.74
CA ILE A 368 -2.67 -1.80 -2.29
C ILE A 368 -2.65 -1.82 -0.76
N ALA A 369 -3.55 -1.12 -0.09
CA ALA A 369 -3.57 -1.02 1.37
C ALA A 369 -4.11 -2.31 2.04
N ILE A 370 -3.29 -3.34 2.08
CA ILE A 370 -3.51 -4.60 2.81
C ILE A 370 -2.48 -4.75 3.92
N ARG A 371 -2.70 -5.63 4.89
CA ARG A 371 -1.87 -5.76 6.10
C ARG A 371 -1.69 -4.41 6.78
N THR A 372 -2.79 -3.69 6.94
CA THR A 372 -2.82 -2.29 7.35
C THR A 372 -3.69 -2.12 8.59
N LEU A 373 -3.15 -1.42 9.58
CA LEU A 373 -3.85 -0.94 10.77
C LEU A 373 -4.23 0.52 10.55
N VAL A 374 -5.43 0.90 10.93
CA VAL A 374 -5.95 2.27 10.78
C VAL A 374 -6.53 2.74 12.11
N ARG A 375 -6.00 3.83 12.63
CA ARG A 375 -6.55 4.51 13.81
C ARG A 375 -7.45 5.67 13.41
N ARG A 376 -8.59 5.75 14.08
CA ARG A 376 -9.51 6.90 14.09
C ARG A 376 -9.90 7.20 15.55
N GLY A 377 -9.46 8.32 16.09
CA GLY A 377 -9.69 8.65 17.49
C GLY A 377 -9.05 7.62 18.43
N ASP A 378 -9.87 6.96 19.21
CA ASP A 378 -9.48 5.91 20.17
C ASP A 378 -9.64 4.48 19.64
N GLN A 379 -10.04 4.31 18.39
CA GLN A 379 -10.22 3.00 17.77
C GLN A 379 -9.11 2.68 16.77
N LEU A 380 -8.50 1.49 16.91
CA LEU A 380 -7.54 0.89 15.99
C LEU A 380 -8.19 -0.31 15.30
N VAL A 381 -8.25 -0.29 13.97
CA VAL A 381 -8.92 -1.34 13.17
C VAL A 381 -7.93 -1.95 12.18
N TYR A 382 -8.01 -3.26 11.97
CA TYR A 382 -7.46 -3.91 10.80
C TYR A 382 -8.49 -4.82 10.14
N GLN A 383 -8.36 -4.99 8.83
CA GLN A 383 -9.21 -5.88 8.05
C GLN A 383 -8.35 -6.93 7.34
N VAL A 384 -8.96 -8.08 7.10
CA VAL A 384 -8.36 -9.20 6.35
C VAL A 384 -9.42 -9.84 5.47
N GLY A 385 -9.00 -10.39 4.34
CA GLY A 385 -9.92 -10.99 3.39
C GLY A 385 -9.31 -12.12 2.58
N ALA A 386 -10.17 -12.84 1.88
CA ALA A 386 -9.80 -13.92 0.99
C ALA A 386 -10.50 -13.80 -0.35
N GLY A 387 -9.82 -14.21 -1.42
CA GLY A 387 -10.39 -14.31 -2.76
C GLY A 387 -11.20 -15.59 -2.88
N ILE A 388 -12.52 -15.47 -2.93
CA ILE A 388 -13.44 -16.61 -2.96
C ILE A 388 -13.66 -17.07 -4.40
N VAL A 389 -13.38 -18.34 -4.65
CA VAL A 389 -13.54 -19.04 -5.92
C VAL A 389 -14.49 -20.24 -5.78
N ALA A 390 -14.79 -20.92 -6.88
CA ALA A 390 -15.75 -22.06 -6.90
C ALA A 390 -15.38 -23.17 -5.89
N ASP A 391 -14.09 -23.47 -5.75
CA ASP A 391 -13.58 -24.54 -4.89
C ASP A 391 -13.32 -24.10 -3.44
N SER A 392 -13.58 -22.83 -3.11
CA SER A 392 -13.39 -22.29 -1.75
C SER A 392 -14.23 -23.03 -0.73
N ASP A 393 -13.63 -23.36 0.41
CA ASP A 393 -14.28 -23.91 1.59
C ASP A 393 -14.46 -22.79 2.62
N PRO A 394 -15.69 -22.52 3.11
CA PRO A 394 -15.96 -21.39 3.98
C PRO A 394 -15.09 -21.32 5.25
N ASP A 395 -14.87 -22.46 5.90
CA ASP A 395 -14.06 -22.51 7.12
C ASP A 395 -12.58 -22.34 6.83
N LYS A 396 -12.07 -22.93 5.76
CA LYS A 396 -10.66 -22.77 5.35
C LYS A 396 -10.36 -21.34 4.92
N GLU A 397 -11.27 -20.69 4.20
CA GLU A 397 -11.09 -19.28 3.82
C GLU A 397 -11.05 -18.38 5.05
N TYR A 398 -11.89 -18.63 6.06
CA TYR A 398 -11.82 -17.91 7.32
C TYR A 398 -10.46 -18.09 8.01
N GLU A 399 -9.97 -19.32 8.13
CA GLU A 399 -8.63 -19.59 8.72
C GLU A 399 -7.51 -18.95 7.88
N GLU A 400 -7.62 -18.93 6.54
CA GLU A 400 -6.65 -18.23 5.67
C GLU A 400 -6.59 -16.74 5.98
N THR A 401 -7.74 -16.10 6.25
CA THR A 401 -7.74 -14.67 6.64
C THR A 401 -7.00 -14.43 7.96
N LEU A 402 -7.14 -15.33 8.94
CA LEU A 402 -6.41 -15.23 10.20
C LEU A 402 -4.90 -15.42 10.02
N HIS A 403 -4.48 -16.30 9.10
CA HIS A 403 -3.06 -16.42 8.73
C HIS A 403 -2.52 -15.14 8.10
N LYS A 404 -3.32 -14.45 7.27
CA LYS A 404 -2.94 -13.14 6.71
C LYS A 404 -2.80 -12.05 7.78
N ALA A 405 -3.52 -12.16 8.91
CA ALA A 405 -3.39 -11.27 10.06
C ALA A 405 -2.19 -11.60 10.96
N ALA A 406 -1.52 -12.74 10.78
CA ALA A 406 -0.50 -13.22 11.71
C ALA A 406 0.64 -12.21 11.95
N GLY A 407 1.10 -11.52 10.88
CA GLY A 407 2.13 -10.50 11.00
C GLY A 407 1.71 -9.29 11.87
N ILE A 408 0.46 -8.84 11.72
CA ILE A 408 -0.11 -7.76 12.55
C ILE A 408 -0.22 -8.22 14.00
N ARG A 409 -0.77 -9.41 14.23
CA ARG A 409 -0.93 -9.96 15.59
C ARG A 409 0.41 -10.14 16.29
N LEU A 410 1.40 -10.69 15.60
CA LEU A 410 2.75 -10.85 16.13
C LEU A 410 3.39 -9.49 16.47
N ALA A 411 3.18 -8.48 15.63
CA ALA A 411 3.68 -7.13 15.89
C ALA A 411 3.08 -6.54 17.17
N VAL A 412 1.77 -6.64 17.33
CA VAL A 412 1.07 -6.14 18.54
C VAL A 412 1.52 -6.89 19.78
N GLU A 413 1.60 -8.21 19.73
CA GLU A 413 2.08 -9.04 20.85
C GLU A 413 3.52 -8.68 21.27
N ARG A 414 4.44 -8.57 20.30
CA ARG A 414 5.83 -8.16 20.57
C ARG A 414 5.89 -6.78 21.18
N TRP A 415 5.12 -5.84 20.62
CA TRP A 415 5.08 -4.47 21.09
C TRP A 415 4.54 -4.36 22.52
N GLN A 416 3.44 -5.06 22.86
CA GLN A 416 2.89 -5.12 24.22
C GLN A 416 3.88 -5.71 25.23
N ASN A 417 4.69 -6.70 24.82
CA ASN A 417 5.69 -7.33 25.68
C ASN A 417 6.94 -6.46 25.90
N THR A 418 7.25 -5.52 25.00
CA THR A 418 8.45 -4.65 25.07
C THR A 418 8.15 -3.27 25.61
N SER A 419 6.91 -2.79 25.50
CA SER A 419 6.49 -1.50 26.05
C SER A 419 6.47 -1.53 27.59
N PRO A 420 7.04 -0.54 28.30
CA PRO A 420 6.93 -0.46 29.74
C PRO A 420 5.45 -0.37 30.10
N GLN A 421 4.89 -1.42 30.71
CA GLN A 421 3.56 -1.35 31.29
C GLN A 421 3.58 -0.28 32.36
N THR A 422 2.85 0.81 32.16
CA THR A 422 2.53 1.76 33.22
C THR A 422 1.68 1.01 34.25
N ARG A 423 2.33 0.52 35.31
CA ARG A 423 1.66 -0.03 36.50
C ARG A 423 1.21 1.09 37.40
#